data_884bd263f94ac69ba2815ff148870f7e
#
_entry.id   884bd263f94ac69ba2815ff148870f7e
#
_cell.length_a   1.000
_cell.length_b   1.000
_cell.length_c   1.000
_cell.angle_alpha   90.00
_cell.angle_beta   90.00
_cell.angle_gamma   90.00
#
_symmetry.space_group_name_H-M   'P 1'
#
loop_
_entity.id
_entity.type
_entity.pdbx_description
1 polymer ?
#
loop_
_entity_poly.entity_id
_entity_poly.type
_entity_poly.pdbx_seq_one_letter_code
_entity_poly.pdbx_strand_id
1 'polypeptide(L)'
;IIDQCVAQGVPFAREYGGLLDNRSFGGAQVSRTFYARGQTGQQLLLGAYSALSRQIGLGKVKMYTRHEMLDVVKVDGRARGIIARNLITGKIERFAAHAVVVATGGYVNTFFLSTNAMASNGSAAWQCYKKGAYFANPCMVQIHPTCVPVKGDFQSKLTLMSESLRNDGRIWVPKKLEDAKALQAGTKKGKDIPEADRDYYLERRYPAFGNLVPRGVASRAAKERC
;
A
#
# COMPACT_ATOMS: atom_id res chain seq x y z
N ILE A 1 3.68 5.08 -18.35
CA ILE A 1 4.18 4.47 -17.09
C ILE A 1 4.07 2.95 -17.15
N ILE A 2 2.91 2.37 -17.45
CA ILE A 2 2.73 0.90 -17.46
C ILE A 2 3.71 0.25 -18.44
N ASP A 3 3.86 0.76 -19.66
CA ASP A 3 4.81 0.24 -20.65
C ASP A 3 6.27 0.31 -20.15
N GLN A 4 6.63 1.35 -19.40
CA GLN A 4 7.93 1.46 -18.75
C GLN A 4 8.13 0.38 -17.71
N CYS A 5 7.09 0.10 -16.88
CA CYS A 5 7.15 -0.96 -15.90
C CYS A 5 7.28 -2.34 -16.56
N VAL A 6 6.56 -2.57 -17.67
CA VAL A 6 6.71 -3.79 -18.48
C VAL A 6 8.15 -3.93 -18.99
N ALA A 7 8.71 -2.84 -19.55
CA ALA A 7 10.11 -2.83 -20.02
C ALA A 7 11.14 -3.05 -18.89
N GLN A 8 10.78 -2.74 -17.65
CA GLN A 8 11.59 -3.02 -16.45
C GLN A 8 11.39 -4.45 -15.92
N GLY A 9 10.56 -5.27 -16.58
CA GLY A 9 10.34 -6.66 -16.23
C GLY A 9 9.21 -6.92 -15.23
N VAL A 10 8.29 -5.95 -15.02
CA VAL A 10 7.11 -6.17 -14.17
C VAL A 10 6.14 -7.15 -14.86
N PRO A 11 5.82 -8.31 -14.24
CA PRO A 11 5.00 -9.35 -14.85
C PRO A 11 3.51 -9.06 -14.67
N PHE A 12 2.99 -8.04 -15.33
CA PHE A 12 1.55 -7.80 -15.35
C PHE A 12 0.80 -8.98 -15.98
N ALA A 13 -0.41 -9.21 -15.51
CA ALA A 13 -1.31 -10.19 -16.10
C ALA A 13 -1.57 -9.86 -17.56
N ARG A 14 -1.74 -10.91 -18.37
CA ARG A 14 -2.02 -10.79 -19.80
C ARG A 14 -3.26 -11.59 -20.17
N GLU A 15 -3.99 -11.08 -21.14
CA GLU A 15 -5.05 -11.80 -21.82
C GLU A 15 -4.45 -12.94 -22.67
N TYR A 16 -5.33 -13.85 -23.10
CA TYR A 16 -4.90 -15.00 -23.91
C TYR A 16 -4.22 -14.59 -25.22
N GLY A 17 -4.60 -13.44 -25.80
CA GLY A 17 -3.97 -12.86 -26.98
C GLY A 17 -2.63 -12.15 -26.71
N GLY A 18 -2.16 -12.12 -25.47
CA GLY A 18 -0.86 -11.53 -25.08
C GLY A 18 -0.91 -10.03 -24.75
N LEU A 19 -2.04 -9.37 -24.88
CA LEU A 19 -2.23 -7.99 -24.44
C LEU A 19 -2.27 -7.92 -22.91
N LEU A 20 -1.97 -6.74 -22.35
CA LEU A 20 -2.06 -6.52 -20.91
C LEU A 20 -3.53 -6.58 -20.47
N ASP A 21 -3.80 -7.41 -19.48
CA ASP A 21 -5.13 -7.56 -18.91
C ASP A 21 -5.48 -6.38 -17.99
N ASN A 22 -6.74 -5.99 -18.02
CA ASN A 22 -7.33 -4.95 -17.19
C ASN A 22 -8.51 -5.49 -16.41
N ARG A 23 -8.62 -5.06 -15.16
CA ARG A 23 -9.82 -5.37 -14.38
C ARG A 23 -10.36 -4.14 -13.61
N SER A 24 -11.62 -4.20 -13.24
CA SER A 24 -12.23 -3.23 -12.33
C SER A 24 -11.79 -3.51 -10.89
N PHE A 25 -11.78 -2.46 -10.07
CA PHE A 25 -11.51 -2.52 -8.65
C PHE A 25 -12.60 -1.83 -7.86
N GLY A 26 -12.68 -2.13 -6.57
CA GLY A 26 -13.77 -1.76 -5.68
C GLY A 26 -14.31 -0.34 -5.87
N GLY A 27 -15.57 -0.24 -6.29
CA GLY A 27 -16.26 0.99 -6.63
C GLY A 27 -16.01 1.53 -8.05
N ALA A 28 -15.10 0.94 -8.84
CA ALA A 28 -14.90 1.29 -10.24
C ALA A 28 -15.66 0.31 -11.15
N GLN A 29 -16.54 0.84 -11.98
CA GLN A 29 -17.36 0.03 -12.90
C GLN A 29 -16.68 -0.24 -14.25
N VAL A 30 -15.50 0.33 -14.46
CA VAL A 30 -14.73 0.16 -15.70
C VAL A 30 -13.41 -0.53 -15.42
N SER A 31 -13.01 -1.43 -16.30
CA SER A 31 -11.70 -2.06 -16.25
C SER A 31 -10.62 -1.06 -16.67
N ARG A 32 -9.79 -0.65 -15.73
CA ARG A 32 -8.69 0.30 -15.94
C ARG A 32 -7.46 0.03 -15.07
N THR A 33 -7.45 -1.11 -14.38
CA THR A 33 -6.38 -1.43 -13.44
C THR A 33 -5.55 -2.58 -13.97
N PHE A 34 -4.28 -2.30 -14.24
CA PHE A 34 -3.28 -3.32 -14.53
C PHE A 34 -2.82 -3.97 -13.22
N TYR A 35 -2.56 -5.26 -13.23
CA TYR A 35 -2.32 -6.02 -12.00
C TYR A 35 -1.37 -7.21 -12.23
N ALA A 36 -0.73 -7.64 -11.16
CA ALA A 36 0.12 -8.82 -11.10
C ALA A 36 -0.37 -9.75 -9.96
N ARG A 37 -1.62 -10.20 -10.05
CA ARG A 37 -2.31 -11.18 -9.20
C ARG A 37 -1.84 -11.23 -7.73
N GLY A 38 -2.27 -10.24 -6.94
CA GLY A 38 -1.95 -10.12 -5.51
C GLY A 38 -0.56 -9.60 -5.17
N GLN A 39 0.31 -9.43 -6.16
CA GLN A 39 1.71 -9.01 -5.96
C GLN A 39 2.07 -7.70 -6.69
N THR A 40 1.09 -6.95 -7.15
CA THR A 40 1.32 -5.77 -8.02
C THR A 40 2.30 -4.78 -7.40
N GLY A 41 2.10 -4.39 -6.14
CA GLY A 41 3.00 -3.45 -5.45
C GLY A 41 4.41 -4.00 -5.27
N GLN A 42 4.55 -5.27 -4.90
CA GLN A 42 5.85 -5.93 -4.76
C GLN A 42 6.59 -5.99 -6.10
N GLN A 43 5.91 -6.36 -7.17
CA GLN A 43 6.52 -6.49 -8.50
C GLN A 43 6.92 -5.13 -9.07
N LEU A 44 6.11 -4.08 -8.85
CA LEU A 44 6.49 -2.72 -9.21
C LEU A 44 7.73 -2.25 -8.45
N LEU A 45 7.82 -2.54 -7.16
CA LEU A 45 9.00 -2.20 -6.35
C LEU A 45 10.24 -2.93 -6.84
N LEU A 46 10.14 -4.24 -7.09
CA LEU A 46 11.27 -5.06 -7.57
C LEU A 46 11.74 -4.61 -8.96
N GLY A 47 10.82 -4.31 -9.87
CA GLY A 47 11.15 -3.79 -11.20
C GLY A 47 11.90 -2.46 -11.13
N ALA A 48 11.36 -1.50 -10.35
CA ALA A 48 12.00 -0.21 -10.15
C ALA A 48 13.37 -0.33 -9.46
N TYR A 49 13.49 -1.21 -8.45
CA TYR A 49 14.74 -1.43 -7.74
C TYR A 49 15.80 -2.11 -8.62
N SER A 50 15.41 -3.04 -9.46
CA SER A 50 16.30 -3.68 -10.43
C SER A 50 16.86 -2.68 -11.44
N ALA A 51 16.00 -1.81 -11.96
CA ALA A 51 16.41 -0.72 -12.86
C ALA A 51 17.36 0.27 -12.17
N LEU A 52 17.08 0.64 -10.91
CA LEU A 52 17.95 1.47 -10.08
C LEU A 52 19.31 0.80 -9.85
N SER A 53 19.32 -0.48 -9.47
CA SER A 53 20.53 -1.25 -9.20
C SER A 53 21.47 -1.29 -10.40
N ARG A 54 20.92 -1.38 -11.61
CA ARG A 54 21.70 -1.27 -12.84
C ARG A 54 22.39 0.10 -12.94
N GLN A 55 21.73 1.19 -12.60
CA GLN A 55 22.34 2.55 -12.65
C GLN A 55 23.41 2.72 -11.57
N ILE A 56 23.21 2.09 -10.40
CA ILE A 56 24.24 2.04 -9.34
C ILE A 56 25.46 1.29 -9.82
N GLY A 57 25.28 0.12 -10.43
CA GLY A 57 26.38 -0.68 -10.99
C GLY A 57 27.16 0.03 -12.11
N LEU A 58 26.49 0.90 -12.87
CA LEU A 58 27.12 1.76 -13.88
C LEU A 58 27.80 3.02 -13.30
N GLY A 59 27.77 3.21 -11.98
CA GLY A 59 28.36 4.39 -11.31
C GLY A 59 27.58 5.69 -11.52
N LYS A 60 26.40 5.64 -12.15
CA LYS A 60 25.56 6.84 -12.40
C LYS A 60 24.75 7.28 -11.20
N VAL A 61 24.48 6.37 -10.27
CA VAL A 61 23.72 6.63 -9.05
C VAL A 61 24.52 6.15 -7.85
N LYS A 62 24.61 6.99 -6.83
CA LYS A 62 25.16 6.63 -5.52
C LYS A 62 24.01 6.50 -4.53
N MET A 63 23.88 5.33 -3.91
CA MET A 63 22.84 5.05 -2.95
C MET A 63 23.37 5.12 -1.51
N TYR A 64 22.69 5.86 -0.66
CA TYR A 64 23.00 6.00 0.77
C TYR A 64 21.89 5.34 1.58
N THR A 65 22.08 4.07 1.89
CA THR A 65 21.14 3.31 2.72
C THR A 65 21.27 3.69 4.19
N ARG A 66 20.20 3.50 4.97
CA ARG A 66 20.17 3.82 6.42
C ARG A 66 20.58 5.25 6.72
N HIS A 67 20.10 6.19 5.89
CA HIS A 67 20.25 7.62 6.14
C HIS A 67 18.87 8.25 6.35
N GLU A 68 18.76 9.07 7.36
CA GLU A 68 17.56 9.85 7.65
C GLU A 68 17.76 11.30 7.23
N MET A 69 16.90 11.82 6.38
CA MET A 69 16.90 13.23 6.02
C MET A 69 16.47 14.08 7.22
N LEU A 70 17.31 14.98 7.66
CA LEU A 70 17.03 15.89 8.78
C LEU A 70 16.51 17.24 8.30
N ASP A 71 17.04 17.75 7.19
CA ASP A 71 16.65 19.07 6.68
C ASP A 71 16.95 19.21 5.19
N VAL A 72 16.27 20.13 4.53
CA VAL A 72 16.59 20.62 3.19
C VAL A 72 17.40 21.91 3.27
N VAL A 73 18.49 21.96 2.54
CA VAL A 73 19.34 23.16 2.47
C VAL A 73 18.78 24.11 1.42
N LYS A 74 18.46 25.33 1.84
CA LYS A 74 17.98 26.40 0.98
C LYS A 74 19.01 27.53 0.92
N VAL A 75 19.44 27.88 -0.30
CA VAL A 75 20.36 29.00 -0.57
C VAL A 75 19.73 29.87 -1.65
N ASP A 76 19.62 31.15 -1.43
CA ASP A 76 19.02 32.11 -2.35
C ASP A 76 17.63 31.67 -2.89
N GLY A 77 16.79 31.16 -1.99
CA GLY A 77 15.46 30.72 -2.31
C GLY A 77 15.36 29.34 -2.99
N ARG A 78 16.48 28.69 -3.31
CA ARG A 78 16.53 27.42 -4.05
C ARG A 78 16.98 26.25 -3.15
N ALA A 79 16.38 25.09 -3.31
CA ALA A 79 16.85 23.86 -2.69
C ALA A 79 18.20 23.47 -3.32
N ARG A 80 19.24 23.35 -2.50
CA ARG A 80 20.62 23.10 -2.91
C ARG A 80 21.23 21.84 -2.31
N GLY A 81 20.45 21.05 -1.62
CA GLY A 81 20.89 19.81 -1.03
C GLY A 81 20.10 19.43 0.20
N ILE A 82 20.60 18.44 0.92
CA ILE A 82 20.00 17.95 2.15
C ILE A 82 21.07 17.77 3.24
N ILE A 83 20.62 17.77 4.48
CA ILE A 83 21.39 17.29 5.63
C ILE A 83 20.77 15.96 6.04
N ALA A 84 21.58 14.93 6.20
CA ALA A 84 21.13 13.62 6.62
C ALA A 84 21.98 13.09 7.77
N ARG A 85 21.38 12.21 8.56
CA ARG A 85 22.06 11.46 9.61
C ARG A 85 22.28 10.03 9.15
N ASN A 86 23.50 9.55 9.23
CA ASN A 86 23.82 8.15 9.06
C ASN A 86 23.34 7.41 10.32
N LEU A 87 22.38 6.49 10.17
CA LEU A 87 21.75 5.78 11.28
C LEU A 87 22.64 4.67 11.88
N ILE A 88 23.76 4.34 11.23
CA ILE A 88 24.72 3.36 11.74
C ILE A 88 25.76 4.07 12.63
N THR A 89 26.30 5.19 12.13
CA THR A 89 27.42 5.88 12.78
C THR A 89 27.00 7.08 13.63
N GLY A 90 25.76 7.55 13.49
CA GLY A 90 25.25 8.78 14.08
C GLY A 90 25.77 10.08 13.44
N LYS A 91 26.67 10.00 12.45
CA LYS A 91 27.28 11.17 11.82
C LYS A 91 26.25 11.98 11.03
N ILE A 92 26.39 13.30 11.09
CA ILE A 92 25.65 14.26 10.26
C ILE A 92 26.43 14.50 8.99
N GLU A 93 25.78 14.29 7.86
CA GLU A 93 26.37 14.39 6.53
C GLU A 93 25.62 15.43 5.68
N ARG A 94 26.34 16.08 4.76
CA ARG A 94 25.82 17.11 3.86
C ARG A 94 25.89 16.59 2.43
N PHE A 95 24.78 16.73 1.71
CA PHE A 95 24.67 16.34 0.31
C PHE A 95 24.28 17.55 -0.51
N ALA A 96 25.23 18.11 -1.27
CA ALA A 96 24.96 19.20 -2.19
C ALA A 96 24.38 18.68 -3.50
N ALA A 97 23.41 19.39 -4.05
CA ALA A 97 22.75 19.02 -5.32
C ALA A 97 22.18 20.26 -6.03
N HIS A 98 22.05 20.18 -7.35
CA HIS A 98 21.38 21.20 -8.14
C HIS A 98 19.85 21.15 -8.00
N ALA A 99 19.29 19.98 -7.67
CA ALA A 99 17.88 19.78 -7.42
C ALA A 99 17.69 18.73 -6.32
N VAL A 100 16.59 18.83 -5.59
CA VAL A 100 16.19 17.87 -4.55
C VAL A 100 14.80 17.35 -4.87
N VAL A 101 14.67 16.03 -4.99
CA VAL A 101 13.38 15.35 -5.17
C VAL A 101 12.99 14.68 -3.86
N VAL A 102 11.82 15.03 -3.34
CA VAL A 102 11.26 14.40 -2.13
C VAL A 102 10.30 13.31 -2.56
N ALA A 103 10.71 12.06 -2.40
CA ALA A 103 9.96 10.87 -2.78
C ALA A 103 9.83 9.89 -1.59
N THR A 104 9.50 10.42 -0.42
CA THR A 104 9.53 9.72 0.86
C THR A 104 8.23 8.98 1.21
N GLY A 105 7.33 8.85 0.24
CA GLY A 105 6.04 8.17 0.42
C GLY A 105 5.03 9.00 1.22
N GLY A 106 4.07 8.32 1.81
CA GLY A 106 2.98 8.95 2.56
C GLY A 106 3.34 9.37 3.98
N TYR A 107 2.36 9.91 4.69
CA TYR A 107 2.53 10.43 6.06
C TYR A 107 1.45 9.91 7.04
N VAL A 108 0.73 8.86 6.66
CA VAL A 108 -0.44 8.40 7.45
C VAL A 108 -0.04 7.83 8.82
N ASN A 109 1.23 7.48 9.05
CA ASN A 109 1.72 7.12 10.38
C ASN A 109 1.81 8.28 11.38
N THR A 110 1.48 9.50 10.98
CA THR A 110 1.21 10.60 11.92
C THR A 110 -0.11 10.42 12.65
N PHE A 111 -1.00 9.58 12.17
CA PHE A 111 -2.31 9.29 12.76
C PHE A 111 -2.29 7.98 13.55
N PHE A 112 -3.10 7.93 14.60
CA PHE A 112 -3.29 6.73 15.41
C PHE A 112 -3.93 5.59 14.57
N LEU A 113 -3.52 4.37 14.81
CA LEU A 113 -3.96 3.16 14.09
C LEU A 113 -3.73 3.20 12.57
N SER A 114 -2.67 3.82 12.12
CA SER A 114 -2.29 3.80 10.71
C SER A 114 -2.08 2.39 10.19
N THR A 115 -2.53 2.14 8.96
CA THR A 115 -2.29 0.90 8.23
C THR A 115 -1.09 0.98 7.27
N ASN A 116 -0.40 2.13 7.24
CA ASN A 116 0.77 2.35 6.37
C ASN A 116 2.07 1.79 6.99
N ALA A 117 3.10 1.71 6.17
CA ALA A 117 4.44 1.36 6.62
C ALA A 117 4.96 2.38 7.65
N MET A 118 5.75 1.92 8.63
CA MET A 118 6.21 2.75 9.76
C MET A 118 7.00 3.99 9.32
N ALA A 119 7.75 3.89 8.23
CA ALA A 119 8.50 5.02 7.67
C ALA A 119 7.63 6.10 7.00
N SER A 120 6.33 5.86 6.81
CA SER A 120 5.38 6.84 6.26
C SER A 120 4.96 7.87 7.32
N ASN A 121 5.92 8.57 7.91
CA ASN A 121 5.74 9.45 9.07
C ASN A 121 5.71 10.95 8.73
N GLY A 122 5.99 11.33 7.48
CA GLY A 122 5.94 12.71 7.00
C GLY A 122 7.08 13.61 7.43
N SER A 123 8.11 13.12 8.13
CA SER A 123 9.18 13.97 8.68
C SER A 123 9.90 14.78 7.62
N ALA A 124 10.29 14.18 6.49
CA ALA A 124 10.98 14.90 5.42
C ALA A 124 10.06 15.92 4.72
N ALA A 125 8.80 15.58 4.46
CA ALA A 125 7.81 16.49 3.89
C ALA A 125 7.58 17.71 4.81
N TRP A 126 7.52 17.48 6.13
CA TRP A 126 7.41 18.54 7.13
C TRP A 126 8.60 19.49 7.12
N GLN A 127 9.83 18.97 7.01
CA GLN A 127 11.02 19.83 6.92
C GLN A 127 10.99 20.71 5.67
N CYS A 128 10.58 20.16 4.53
CA CYS A 128 10.42 20.94 3.31
C CYS A 128 9.33 22.01 3.44
N TYR A 129 8.20 21.68 4.05
CA TYR A 129 7.11 22.62 4.31
C TYR A 129 7.58 23.79 5.19
N LYS A 130 8.30 23.55 6.28
CA LYS A 130 8.86 24.60 7.13
C LYS A 130 9.84 25.54 6.38
N LYS A 131 10.46 25.06 5.32
CA LYS A 131 11.36 25.86 4.47
C LYS A 131 10.64 26.57 3.33
N GLY A 132 9.31 26.49 3.27
CA GLY A 132 8.46 27.22 2.33
C GLY A 132 8.00 26.40 1.12
N ALA A 133 8.14 25.07 1.12
CA ALA A 133 7.51 24.25 0.11
C ALA A 133 6.00 24.20 0.33
N TYR A 134 5.22 24.21 -0.74
CA TYR A 134 3.79 24.03 -0.66
C TYR A 134 3.43 22.56 -0.35
N PHE A 135 2.38 22.37 0.43
CA PHE A 135 1.82 21.06 0.73
C PHE A 135 0.42 20.98 0.10
N ALA A 136 0.28 20.17 -0.94
CA ALA A 136 -0.97 20.06 -1.68
C ALA A 136 -1.90 19.02 -1.05
N ASN A 137 -3.19 19.31 -1.01
CA ASN A 137 -4.27 18.41 -0.62
C ASN A 137 -4.04 17.68 0.73
N PRO A 138 -3.68 18.37 1.82
CA PRO A 138 -3.34 17.70 3.09
C PRO A 138 -4.51 16.93 3.73
N CYS A 139 -5.73 17.23 3.33
CA CYS A 139 -6.94 16.53 3.79
C CYS A 139 -7.22 15.22 3.02
N MET A 140 -6.55 14.97 1.90
CA MET A 140 -6.71 13.76 1.10
C MET A 140 -5.90 12.60 1.70
N VAL A 141 -6.26 12.19 2.90
CA VAL A 141 -5.64 11.06 3.58
C VAL A 141 -6.43 9.79 3.28
N GLN A 142 -5.74 8.75 2.81
CA GLN A 142 -6.32 7.44 2.56
C GLN A 142 -5.71 6.41 3.50
N ILE A 143 -6.56 5.72 4.24
CA ILE A 143 -6.22 4.53 5.02
C ILE A 143 -6.85 3.30 4.35
N HIS A 144 -6.37 2.10 4.67
CA HIS A 144 -7.00 0.86 4.21
C HIS A 144 -8.09 0.45 5.22
N PRO A 145 -9.38 0.67 4.92
CA PRO A 145 -10.45 0.51 5.91
C PRO A 145 -10.76 -0.95 6.23
N THR A 146 -10.19 -1.89 5.50
CA THR A 146 -10.35 -3.33 5.69
C THR A 146 -9.07 -4.00 6.20
N CYS A 147 -8.20 -3.24 6.86
CA CYS A 147 -7.03 -3.75 7.56
C CYS A 147 -7.28 -3.89 9.06
N VAL A 148 -6.63 -4.87 9.67
CA VAL A 148 -6.46 -4.95 11.12
C VAL A 148 -5.18 -4.21 11.50
N PRO A 149 -5.22 -3.30 12.47
CA PRO A 149 -4.02 -2.62 12.95
C PRO A 149 -3.08 -3.60 13.66
N VAL A 150 -1.84 -3.19 13.84
CA VAL A 150 -0.85 -3.94 14.62
C VAL A 150 -1.34 -4.08 16.07
N LYS A 151 -1.31 -5.29 16.60
CA LYS A 151 -1.61 -5.60 18.01
C LYS A 151 -0.43 -6.36 18.62
N GLY A 152 0.25 -5.74 19.59
CA GLY A 152 1.46 -6.29 20.18
C GLY A 152 2.69 -6.19 19.28
N ASP A 153 3.82 -6.70 19.78
CA ASP A 153 5.14 -6.50 19.16
C ASP A 153 5.39 -7.36 17.92
N PHE A 154 4.68 -8.46 17.79
CA PHE A 154 4.94 -9.48 16.77
C PHE A 154 3.88 -9.55 15.65
N GLN A 155 2.76 -8.83 15.79
CA GLN A 155 1.73 -8.81 14.77
C GLN A 155 1.99 -7.70 13.77
N SER A 156 2.15 -8.05 12.49
CA SER A 156 2.13 -7.08 11.39
C SER A 156 0.71 -6.66 11.05
N LYS A 157 0.58 -5.56 10.33
CA LYS A 157 -0.71 -5.14 9.75
C LYS A 157 -1.22 -6.19 8.77
N LEU A 158 -2.49 -6.53 8.89
CA LEU A 158 -3.14 -7.53 8.05
C LEU A 158 -4.27 -6.89 7.26
N THR A 159 -4.28 -7.09 5.96
CA THR A 159 -5.43 -6.76 5.11
C THR A 159 -6.41 -7.91 5.15
N LEU A 160 -7.60 -7.69 5.72
CA LEU A 160 -8.65 -8.72 5.82
C LEU A 160 -9.35 -8.96 4.48
N MET A 161 -9.66 -7.90 3.77
CA MET A 161 -10.40 -7.94 2.52
C MET A 161 -9.67 -7.13 1.45
N SER A 162 -8.56 -7.64 0.94
CA SER A 162 -7.88 -7.00 -0.19
C SER A 162 -8.79 -7.00 -1.42
N GLU A 163 -8.60 -6.02 -2.29
CA GLU A 163 -9.37 -5.97 -3.53
C GLU A 163 -9.05 -7.15 -4.46
N SER A 164 -7.84 -7.67 -4.43
CA SER A 164 -7.48 -8.89 -5.16
C SER A 164 -8.28 -10.10 -4.67
N LEU A 165 -8.39 -10.30 -3.35
CA LEU A 165 -9.21 -11.37 -2.79
C LEU A 165 -10.70 -11.21 -3.14
N ARG A 166 -11.20 -9.98 -3.16
CA ARG A 166 -12.60 -9.70 -3.52
C ARG A 166 -12.90 -9.86 -5.00
N ASN A 167 -11.90 -9.67 -5.87
CA ASN A 167 -12.00 -9.93 -7.29
C ASN A 167 -11.97 -11.43 -7.61
N ASP A 168 -11.05 -12.15 -6.99
CA ASP A 168 -10.74 -13.54 -7.33
C ASP A 168 -11.43 -14.53 -6.39
N GLY A 169 -12.14 -14.05 -5.38
CA GLY A 169 -12.82 -14.87 -4.38
C GLY A 169 -14.15 -14.29 -3.92
N ARG A 170 -14.70 -14.89 -2.87
CA ARG A 170 -15.98 -14.49 -2.27
C ARG A 170 -15.79 -14.26 -0.77
N ILE A 171 -16.34 -13.17 -0.25
CA ILE A 171 -16.30 -12.81 1.17
C ILE A 171 -17.55 -13.32 1.86
N TRP A 172 -17.37 -14.08 2.92
CA TRP A 172 -18.45 -14.62 3.72
C TRP A 172 -18.10 -14.69 5.22
N VAL A 173 -19.12 -14.81 6.04
CA VAL A 173 -19.01 -15.11 7.47
C VAL A 173 -19.92 -16.31 7.80
N PRO A 174 -19.64 -17.07 8.87
CA PRO A 174 -20.58 -18.11 9.32
C PRO A 174 -21.93 -17.50 9.71
N LYS A 175 -23.02 -18.19 9.40
CA LYS A 175 -24.35 -17.82 9.85
C LYS A 175 -24.54 -18.08 11.34
N LYS A 176 -23.90 -19.15 11.86
CA LYS A 176 -24.03 -19.61 13.23
C LYS A 176 -22.87 -19.09 14.09
N LEU A 177 -23.18 -18.55 15.26
CA LEU A 177 -22.18 -18.04 16.21
C LEU A 177 -21.23 -19.14 16.70
N GLU A 178 -21.72 -20.37 16.83
CA GLU A 178 -20.93 -21.54 17.24
C GLU A 178 -19.82 -21.83 16.24
N ASP A 179 -20.11 -21.74 14.93
CA ASP A 179 -19.12 -21.92 13.88
C ASP A 179 -18.07 -20.79 13.91
N ALA A 180 -18.51 -19.54 14.14
CA ALA A 180 -17.59 -18.42 14.28
C ALA A 180 -16.64 -18.62 15.46
N LYS A 181 -17.14 -19.05 16.64
CA LYS A 181 -16.32 -19.39 17.81
C LYS A 181 -15.37 -20.54 17.55
N ALA A 182 -15.82 -21.58 16.84
CA ALA A 182 -15.00 -22.74 16.48
C ALA A 182 -13.86 -22.38 15.53
N LEU A 183 -14.11 -21.50 14.55
CA LEU A 183 -13.09 -20.94 13.67
C LEU A 183 -12.07 -20.10 14.43
N GLN A 184 -12.53 -19.26 15.34
CA GLN A 184 -11.68 -18.43 16.18
C GLN A 184 -10.80 -19.26 17.13
N ALA A 185 -11.34 -20.33 17.69
CA ALA A 185 -10.62 -21.28 18.53
C ALA A 185 -9.68 -22.22 17.74
N GLY A 186 -9.75 -22.21 16.40
CA GLY A 186 -8.96 -23.09 15.54
C GLY A 186 -9.42 -24.54 15.52
N THR A 187 -10.57 -24.86 16.10
CA THR A 187 -11.14 -26.22 16.15
C THR A 187 -11.84 -26.62 14.85
N LYS A 188 -12.24 -25.61 14.03
CA LYS A 188 -12.73 -25.78 12.66
C LYS A 188 -11.93 -24.93 11.69
N LYS A 189 -11.93 -25.31 10.43
CA LYS A 189 -11.37 -24.52 9.32
C LYS A 189 -12.51 -24.00 8.44
N GLY A 190 -12.28 -22.93 7.67
CA GLY A 190 -13.29 -22.37 6.79
C GLY A 190 -13.89 -23.38 5.79
N LYS A 191 -13.10 -24.35 5.33
CA LYS A 191 -13.55 -25.43 4.46
C LYS A 191 -14.57 -26.38 5.12
N ASP A 192 -14.56 -26.46 6.43
CA ASP A 192 -15.44 -27.36 7.19
C ASP A 192 -16.84 -26.76 7.43
N ILE A 193 -17.04 -25.49 7.05
CA ILE A 193 -18.35 -24.82 7.11
C ILE A 193 -19.10 -25.08 5.81
N PRO A 194 -20.27 -25.75 5.86
CA PRO A 194 -21.08 -25.99 4.68
C PRO A 194 -21.48 -24.70 3.95
N GLU A 195 -21.63 -24.76 2.65
CA GLU A 195 -22.02 -23.59 1.83
C GLU A 195 -23.33 -22.96 2.31
N ALA A 196 -24.30 -23.77 2.72
CA ALA A 196 -25.59 -23.32 3.25
C ALA A 196 -25.46 -22.51 4.54
N ASP A 197 -24.40 -22.74 5.33
CA ASP A 197 -24.13 -22.06 6.59
C ASP A 197 -23.21 -20.84 6.42
N ARG A 198 -22.87 -20.45 5.19
CA ARG A 198 -22.10 -19.25 4.85
C ARG A 198 -23.04 -18.08 4.50
N ASP A 199 -22.78 -16.91 5.07
CA ASP A 199 -23.47 -15.67 4.69
C ASP A 199 -22.53 -14.83 3.80
N TYR A 200 -22.81 -14.77 2.54
CA TYR A 200 -22.13 -13.90 1.56
C TYR A 200 -22.72 -12.49 1.63
N TYR A 201 -22.53 -11.84 2.76
CA TYR A 201 -23.23 -10.62 3.15
C TYR A 201 -23.03 -9.45 2.20
N LEU A 202 -21.87 -9.31 1.54
CA LEU A 202 -21.64 -8.25 0.55
C LEU A 202 -22.49 -8.47 -0.71
N GLU A 203 -22.51 -9.69 -1.23
CA GLU A 203 -23.31 -10.05 -2.40
C GLU A 203 -24.81 -9.89 -2.13
N ARG A 204 -25.25 -10.33 -0.96
CA ARG A 204 -26.65 -10.23 -0.54
C ARG A 204 -27.12 -8.78 -0.34
N ARG A 205 -26.27 -7.93 0.26
CA ARG A 205 -26.63 -6.53 0.58
C ARG A 205 -26.45 -5.59 -0.60
N TYR A 206 -25.51 -5.87 -1.47
CA TYR A 206 -25.11 -4.99 -2.57
C TYR A 206 -25.05 -5.76 -3.91
N PRO A 207 -26.17 -6.24 -4.43
CA PRO A 207 -26.17 -7.15 -5.59
C PRO A 207 -25.56 -6.52 -6.86
N ALA A 208 -25.60 -5.19 -7.01
CA ALA A 208 -25.02 -4.49 -8.16
C ALA A 208 -23.49 -4.54 -8.20
N PHE A 209 -22.83 -4.62 -7.04
CA PHE A 209 -21.37 -4.63 -6.93
C PHE A 209 -20.81 -5.93 -6.33
N GLY A 210 -21.63 -6.63 -5.56
CA GLY A 210 -21.20 -7.84 -4.86
C GLY A 210 -19.98 -7.60 -3.98
N ASN A 211 -18.96 -8.42 -4.15
CA ASN A 211 -17.70 -8.30 -3.41
C ASN A 211 -16.90 -7.03 -3.76
N LEU A 212 -17.18 -6.36 -4.88
CA LEU A 212 -16.45 -5.20 -5.38
C LEU A 212 -17.05 -3.87 -4.95
N VAL A 213 -17.89 -3.82 -3.94
CA VAL A 213 -18.34 -2.56 -3.34
C VAL A 213 -17.15 -1.72 -2.88
N PRO A 214 -17.30 -0.37 -2.83
CA PRO A 214 -16.25 0.52 -2.33
C PRO A 214 -15.75 0.07 -0.95
N ARG A 215 -14.44 0.20 -0.70
CA ARG A 215 -13.79 -0.29 0.55
C ARG A 215 -14.46 0.22 1.82
N GLY A 216 -14.85 1.48 1.87
CA GLY A 216 -15.55 2.04 3.03
C GLY A 216 -16.94 1.42 3.27
N VAL A 217 -17.63 1.00 2.21
CA VAL A 217 -18.92 0.27 2.30
C VAL A 217 -18.68 -1.15 2.82
N ALA A 218 -17.69 -1.85 2.25
CA ALA A 218 -17.32 -3.20 2.69
C ALA A 218 -16.88 -3.23 4.16
N SER A 219 -16.12 -2.22 4.61
CA SER A 219 -15.67 -2.10 6.00
C SER A 219 -16.83 -1.91 6.97
N ARG A 220 -17.79 -1.01 6.66
CA ARG A 220 -18.99 -0.83 7.48
C ARG A 220 -19.84 -2.09 7.53
N ALA A 221 -20.04 -2.74 6.38
CA ALA A 221 -20.78 -4.00 6.32
C ALA A 221 -20.11 -5.11 7.13
N ALA A 222 -18.78 -5.20 7.11
CA ALA A 222 -18.03 -6.13 7.95
C ALA A 222 -18.24 -5.83 9.44
N LYS A 223 -18.10 -4.57 9.86
CA LYS A 223 -18.30 -4.15 11.26
C LYS A 223 -19.69 -4.49 11.79
N GLU A 224 -20.72 -4.40 10.95
CA GLU A 224 -22.10 -4.73 11.34
C GLU A 224 -22.32 -6.26 11.48
N ARG A 225 -21.40 -7.07 10.95
CA ARG A 225 -21.46 -8.55 11.01
C ARG A 225 -20.56 -9.15 12.09
N CYS A 226 -19.59 -8.38 12.59
CA CYS A 226 -18.71 -8.77 13.71
C CYS A 226 -19.25 -8.30 15.05
#